data_2459f145324285e28b1c5c10ea93c84b
#
_entry.id   2459f145324285e28b1c5c10ea93c84b
#
_cell.length_a   1.000
_cell.length_b   1.000
_cell.length_c   1.000
_cell.angle_alpha   90.00
_cell.angle_beta   90.00
_cell.angle_gamma   90.00
#
_symmetry.space_group_name_H-M   'P 1'
#
loop_
_entity.id
_entity.type
_entity.pdbx_description
1 polymer ?
#
loop_
_entity_poly.entity_id
_entity_poly.type
_entity_poly.pdbx_seq_one_letter_code
_entity_poly.pdbx_strand_id
1 'polypeptide(L)' 'MELTDRNVINVLSELAPYIEADGGYLEFVEIDYMNEGAFVKVRLGGACSSCAMSSQTLKMGIERKLLEEFEMLEGVLQVL' A
#
# COMPACT_ATOMS: atom_id res chain seq x y z
N MET A 1 -12.94 -8.62 -3.35
CA MET A 1 -11.77 -9.39 -3.81
C MET A 1 -11.16 -10.13 -2.63
N GLU A 2 -10.74 -11.34 -2.82
CA GLU A 2 -10.12 -12.12 -1.77
C GLU A 2 -8.76 -11.56 -1.38
N LEU A 3 -8.47 -11.50 -0.08
CA LEU A 3 -7.21 -10.95 0.42
C LEU A 3 -6.11 -12.00 0.34
N THR A 4 -5.32 -11.91 -0.72
CA THR A 4 -4.16 -12.76 -0.95
C THR A 4 -2.98 -11.90 -1.38
N ASP A 5 -1.77 -12.43 -1.23
CA ASP A 5 -0.56 -11.72 -1.66
C ASP A 5 -0.66 -11.33 -3.14
N ARG A 6 -1.12 -12.27 -3.96
CA ARG A 6 -1.24 -12.06 -5.40
C ARG A 6 -2.20 -10.91 -5.73
N ASN A 7 -3.38 -10.92 -5.09
CA ASN A 7 -4.38 -9.88 -5.34
C ASN A 7 -3.91 -8.53 -4.86
N VAL A 8 -3.24 -8.49 -3.71
CA VAL A 8 -2.66 -7.24 -3.19
C VAL A 8 -1.59 -6.71 -4.15
N ILE A 9 -0.71 -7.58 -4.61
CA ILE A 9 0.33 -7.18 -5.55
C ILE A 9 -0.28 -6.63 -6.85
N ASN A 10 -1.34 -7.26 -7.34
CA ASN A 10 -2.03 -6.78 -8.54
C ASN A 10 -2.60 -5.37 -8.36
N VAL A 11 -3.22 -5.10 -7.21
CA VAL A 11 -3.77 -3.78 -6.92
C VAL A 11 -2.63 -2.76 -6.76
N LEU A 12 -1.58 -3.13 -6.06
CA LEU A 12 -0.44 -2.24 -5.88
C LEU A 12 0.26 -1.92 -7.20
N SER A 13 0.30 -2.87 -8.13
CA SER A 13 0.92 -2.63 -9.43
C SER A 13 0.12 -1.64 -10.28
N GLU A 14 -1.18 -1.50 -10.03
CA GLU A 14 -1.99 -0.46 -10.66
C GLU A 14 -1.65 0.93 -10.12
N LEU A 15 -1.20 1.00 -8.87
CA LEU A 15 -0.85 2.25 -8.21
C LEU A 15 0.61 2.66 -8.44
N ALA A 16 1.47 1.69 -8.70
CA ALA A 16 2.91 1.93 -8.86
C ALA A 16 3.26 3.01 -9.89
N PRO A 17 2.62 3.06 -11.09
CA PRO A 17 2.95 4.09 -12.07
C PRO A 17 2.77 5.51 -11.55
N TYR A 18 1.76 5.74 -10.71
CA TYR A 18 1.53 7.07 -10.13
C TYR A 18 2.64 7.47 -9.17
N ILE A 19 3.13 6.51 -8.40
CA ILE A 19 4.20 6.73 -7.44
C ILE A 19 5.53 6.92 -8.17
N GLU A 20 5.79 6.11 -9.19
CA GLU A 20 7.00 6.20 -9.98
C GLU A 20 7.08 7.53 -10.74
N ALA A 21 5.95 8.06 -11.17
CA ALA A 21 5.90 9.35 -11.86
C ALA A 21 6.39 10.48 -10.97
N ASP A 22 6.23 10.34 -9.64
CA ASP A 22 6.73 11.32 -8.67
C ASP A 22 8.17 11.03 -8.22
N GLY A 23 8.82 10.05 -8.84
CA GLY A 23 10.20 9.72 -8.52
C GLY A 23 10.37 8.73 -7.36
N GLY A 24 9.28 8.12 -6.91
CA GLY A 24 9.32 7.15 -5.82
C GLY A 24 9.08 5.73 -6.30
N TYR A 25 8.98 4.81 -5.34
CA TYR A 25 8.60 3.43 -5.65
C TYR A 25 7.72 2.87 -4.53
N LEU A 26 6.99 1.82 -4.88
CA LEU A 26 6.11 1.12 -3.96
C LEU A 26 6.47 -0.37 -4.00
N GLU A 27 6.70 -0.95 -2.85
CA GLU A 27 7.05 -2.36 -2.73
C GLU A 27 6.11 -3.05 -1.74
N PHE A 28 5.58 -4.21 -2.13
CA PHE A 28 4.81 -5.05 -1.23
C PHE A 28 5.76 -5.79 -0.30
N VAL A 29 5.48 -5.75 1.01
CA VAL A 29 6.29 -6.44 2.01
C VAL A 29 5.60 -7.71 2.46
N GLU A 30 4.45 -7.58 3.12
CA GLU A 30 3.69 -8.75 3.58
C GLU A 30 2.29 -8.34 3.99
N ILE A 31 1.44 -9.35 4.21
CA ILE A 31 0.14 -9.16 4.82
C ILE A 31 0.23 -9.68 6.25
N ASP A 32 -0.12 -8.84 7.22
CA ASP A 32 -0.15 -9.21 8.63
C ASP A 32 -1.58 -9.56 8.99
N TYR A 33 -1.87 -10.85 9.13
CA TYR A 33 -3.21 -11.34 9.46
C TYR A 33 -3.45 -11.28 10.96
N MET A 34 -4.58 -10.73 11.33
CA MET A 34 -5.01 -10.63 12.72
C MET A 34 -6.33 -11.34 12.90
N ASN A 35 -6.77 -11.52 14.16
CA ASN A 35 -8.01 -12.24 14.46
C ASN A 35 -9.25 -11.58 13.85
N GLU A 36 -9.25 -10.27 13.76
CA GLU A 36 -10.43 -9.50 13.30
C GLU A 36 -10.19 -8.76 11.99
N GLY A 37 -9.09 -9.03 11.31
CA GLY A 37 -8.78 -8.34 10.07
C GLY A 37 -7.35 -8.54 9.65
N ALA A 38 -6.86 -7.64 8.82
CA ALA A 38 -5.49 -7.73 8.32
C ALA A 38 -4.94 -6.36 7.97
N PHE A 39 -3.62 -6.22 8.01
CA PHE A 39 -2.92 -5.03 7.54
C PHE A 39 -1.96 -5.43 6.42
N VAL A 40 -1.92 -4.61 5.38
CA VAL A 40 -0.92 -4.78 4.33
C VAL A 40 0.28 -3.91 4.66
N LYS A 41 1.46 -4.50 4.65
CA LYS A 41 2.70 -3.76 4.88
C LYS A 41 3.36 -3.46 3.55
N VAL A 42 3.68 -2.21 3.34
CA VAL A 42 4.32 -1.74 2.11
C VAL A 42 5.54 -0.90 2.44
N ARG A 43 6.44 -0.82 1.49
CA ARG A 43 7.61 0.06 1.59
C ARG A 43 7.51 1.11 0.49
N LEU A 44 7.63 2.36 0.89
CA LEU A 44 7.70 3.48 -0.04
C LEU A 44 9.10 4.05 -0.01
N GLY A 45 9.65 4.36 -1.16
CA GLY A 45 11.01 4.89 -1.24
C GLY A 45 11.16 5.93 -2.32
N GLY A 46 12.39 6.36 -2.55
CA GLY A 46 12.70 7.41 -3.50
C GLY A 46 12.21 8.76 -3.02
N ALA A 47 11.72 9.59 -3.94
CA ALA A 47 11.25 10.94 -3.62
C ALA A 47 10.06 10.91 -2.65
N CYS A 48 9.28 9.84 -2.66
CA CYS A 48 8.12 9.72 -1.77
C CYS A 48 8.51 9.61 -0.30
N SER A 49 9.67 9.04 -0.01
CA SER A 49 10.11 8.86 1.38
C SER A 49 10.75 10.12 1.95
N SER A 50 11.18 11.06 1.10
CA SER A 50 11.85 12.26 1.54
C SER A 50 10.90 13.44 1.76
N CYS A 51 9.66 13.33 1.33
CA CYS A 51 8.66 14.38 1.48
C CYS A 51 7.51 13.86 2.34
N ALA A 52 7.45 14.29 3.61
CA ALA A 52 6.49 13.78 4.57
C ALA A 52 5.02 13.97 4.12
N MET A 53 4.71 15.12 3.56
CA MET A 53 3.35 15.39 3.12
C MET A 53 2.95 14.52 1.93
N SER A 54 3.86 14.37 0.96
CA SER A 54 3.61 13.50 -0.20
C SER A 54 3.47 12.05 0.22
N SER A 55 4.33 11.60 1.15
CA SER A 55 4.25 10.25 1.69
C SER A 55 2.90 9.97 2.34
N GLN A 56 2.41 10.90 3.14
CA GLN A 56 1.11 10.72 3.80
C GLN A 56 -0.02 10.67 2.80
N THR A 57 0.00 11.56 1.81
CA THR A 57 -1.03 11.60 0.78
C THR A 57 -1.06 10.30 -0.03
N LEU A 58 0.11 9.81 -0.41
CA LEU A 58 0.23 8.56 -1.15
C LEU A 58 -0.22 7.38 -0.31
N LYS A 59 0.19 7.35 0.96
CA LYS A 59 -0.23 6.27 1.86
C LYS A 59 -1.74 6.25 2.01
N MET A 60 -2.37 7.41 2.18
CA MET A 60 -3.82 7.48 2.29
C MET A 60 -4.53 7.01 1.03
N GLY A 61 -4.01 7.35 -0.14
CA GLY A 61 -4.54 6.90 -1.41
C GLY A 61 -4.43 5.40 -1.59
N ILE A 62 -3.28 4.84 -1.25
CA ILE A 62 -3.02 3.40 -1.30
C ILE A 62 -3.96 2.67 -0.34
N GLU A 63 -4.05 3.15 0.89
CA GLU A 63 -4.91 2.56 1.91
C GLU A 63 -6.37 2.55 1.48
N ARG A 64 -6.84 3.69 0.98
CA ARG A 64 -8.22 3.81 0.52
C ARG A 64 -8.53 2.83 -0.61
N LYS A 65 -7.63 2.73 -1.58
CA LYS A 65 -7.80 1.80 -2.70
C LYS A 65 -7.86 0.36 -2.22
N LEU A 66 -6.94 -0.02 -1.35
CA LEU A 66 -6.91 -1.37 -0.82
C LEU A 66 -8.12 -1.68 0.05
N LEU A 67 -8.56 -0.73 0.86
CA LEU A 67 -9.76 -0.92 1.69
C LEU A 67 -11.01 -1.12 0.84
N GLU A 68 -11.10 -0.46 -0.30
CA GLU A 68 -12.21 -0.63 -1.23
C GLU A 68 -12.19 -2.01 -1.89
N GLU A 69 -11.01 -2.57 -2.14
CA GLU A 69 -10.87 -3.85 -2.83
C GLU A 69 -10.94 -5.05 -1.89
N PHE A 70 -10.55 -4.88 -0.63
CA PHE A 70 -10.47 -5.98 0.33
C PHE A 70 -11.28 -5.66 1.58
N GLU A 71 -12.38 -6.39 1.76
CA GLU A 71 -13.28 -6.17 2.90
C GLU A 71 -12.64 -6.50 4.24
N MET A 72 -11.75 -7.49 4.27
CA MET A 72 -11.08 -7.92 5.51
C MET A 72 -9.97 -6.99 5.95
N LEU A 73 -9.55 -6.09 5.08
CA LEU A 73 -8.40 -5.23 5.36
C LEU A 73 -8.78 -4.13 6.35
N GLU A 74 -7.97 -3.97 7.39
CA GLU A 74 -8.14 -2.92 8.39
C GLU A 74 -7.35 -1.66 8.04
N GLY A 75 -6.24 -1.82 7.35
CA GLY A 75 -5.43 -0.69 6.96
C GLY A 75 -4.13 -1.09 6.28
N VAL A 76 -3.31 -0.09 6.03
CA VAL A 76 -2.01 -0.26 5.38
C VAL A 76 -0.94 0.35 6.27
N LEU A 77 0.14 -0.37 6.48
CA LEU A 77 1.27 0.08 7.27
C LEU A 77 2.47 0.30 6.36
N GLN A 78 3.15 1.40 6.55
CA GLN A 78 4.39 1.68 5.86
C GLN A 78 5.55 1.18 6.71
N VAL A 79 6.44 0.39 6.13
CA VAL A 79 7.64 -0.10 6.81
C VAL A 79 8.87 0.52 6.15
N LEU A 80 9.95 0.59 6.90
CA LEU A 80 11.21 1.17 6.41
C LEU A 80 12.12 0.14 5.76
#